data_5606aee283bad6f13a6c666caecf07c6
#
_entry.id   5606aee283bad6f13a6c666caecf07c6
#
_cell.length_a   1.000
_cell.length_b   1.000
_cell.length_c   1.000
_cell.angle_alpha   90.00
_cell.angle_beta   90.00
_cell.angle_gamma   90.00
#
_symmetry.space_group_name_H-M   'P 1'
#
loop_
_entity.id
_entity.type
_entity.pdbx_description
1 polymer ?
#
loop_
_entity_poly.entity_id
_entity_poly.type
_entity_poly.pdbx_seq_one_letter_code
_entity_poly.pdbx_strand_id
1 'polypeptide(L)'
;MKTIEKEISAAQEIKKSSFIAYLAPLASFEALRAQLRQQHPKARHIVWAYRALGEFEQIVENSSDDGEPKSTAGAPCLNALRGVSLINAAVLVVRYFGGIKLGTGGLVRAYASSANLAIETAASSGALTDFFLKRRCAFFVPFAAVAKFEHFLKKSGFVYEASFGAAGAEFSAEFSAEEFEKFKGFADALAPALKMLHEPKF
;
A
#
# COMPACT_ATOMS: atom_id res chain seq x y z
N MET A 1 1.70 7.53 -6.14
CA MET A 1 2.44 6.43 -5.47
C MET A 1 1.86 5.10 -5.93
N LYS A 2 2.54 3.98 -5.61
CA LYS A 2 1.98 2.64 -5.87
C LYS A 2 1.75 1.90 -4.56
N THR A 3 0.85 0.92 -4.56
CA THR A 3 0.63 0.02 -3.43
C THR A 3 0.46 -1.41 -3.94
N ILE A 4 0.35 -2.36 -3.02
CA ILE A 4 0.12 -3.77 -3.33
C ILE A 4 -1.06 -4.30 -2.51
N GLU A 5 -1.93 -5.10 -3.12
CA GLU A 5 -3.14 -5.63 -2.47
C GLU A 5 -3.02 -7.11 -2.10
N LYS A 6 -2.08 -7.83 -2.71
CA LYS A 6 -1.88 -9.26 -2.46
C LYS A 6 -0.40 -9.57 -2.27
N GLU A 7 -0.10 -10.64 -1.54
CA GLU A 7 1.26 -11.14 -1.36
C GLU A 7 1.82 -11.69 -2.68
N ILE A 8 3.06 -11.33 -2.97
CA ILE A 8 3.85 -11.84 -4.10
C ILE A 8 5.19 -12.30 -3.55
N SER A 9 5.65 -13.47 -3.98
CA SER A 9 6.97 -13.97 -3.62
C SER A 9 7.84 -14.23 -4.85
N ALA A 10 9.14 -14.08 -4.65
CA ALA A 10 10.16 -14.41 -5.64
C ALA A 10 11.40 -14.95 -4.94
N ALA A 11 12.11 -15.87 -5.59
CA ALA A 11 13.31 -16.48 -5.02
C ALA A 11 14.47 -16.42 -6.00
N GLN A 12 15.67 -16.28 -5.46
CA GLN A 12 16.92 -16.35 -6.23
C GLN A 12 18.03 -17.00 -5.40
N GLU A 13 19.03 -17.50 -6.10
CA GLU A 13 20.26 -18.02 -5.49
C GLU A 13 21.44 -17.14 -5.85
N ILE A 14 22.25 -16.76 -4.84
CA ILE A 14 23.47 -15.96 -5.02
C ILE A 14 24.60 -16.63 -4.25
N LYS A 15 25.61 -17.14 -4.94
CA LYS A 15 26.74 -17.85 -4.36
C LYS A 15 26.29 -18.95 -3.36
N LYS A 16 25.39 -19.80 -3.81
CA LYS A 16 24.76 -20.88 -3.02
C LYS A 16 23.90 -20.44 -1.84
N SER A 17 23.80 -19.15 -1.53
CA SER A 17 22.83 -18.64 -0.57
C SER A 17 21.50 -18.46 -1.27
N SER A 18 20.41 -18.97 -0.65
CA SER A 18 19.04 -18.79 -1.16
C SER A 18 18.42 -17.60 -0.48
N PHE A 19 17.75 -16.76 -1.27
CA PHE A 19 16.99 -15.58 -0.84
C PHE A 19 15.56 -15.72 -1.36
N ILE A 20 14.59 -15.68 -0.45
CA ILE A 20 13.16 -15.72 -0.78
C ILE A 20 12.57 -14.40 -0.32
N ALA A 21 12.19 -13.55 -1.25
CA ALA A 21 11.59 -12.24 -0.98
C ALA A 21 10.06 -12.32 -1.09
N TYR A 22 9.37 -11.72 -0.13
CA TYR A 22 7.93 -11.57 -0.08
C TYR A 22 7.61 -10.08 -0.07
N LEU A 23 6.83 -9.64 -1.05
CA LEU A 23 6.26 -8.29 -1.07
C LEU A 23 4.77 -8.40 -0.74
N ALA A 24 4.31 -7.65 0.24
CA ALA A 24 2.96 -7.79 0.78
C ALA A 24 2.35 -6.44 1.20
N PRO A 25 1.00 -6.35 1.32
CA PRO A 25 0.35 -5.22 1.96
C PRO A 25 0.87 -5.03 3.38
N LEU A 26 1.07 -3.78 3.80
CA LEU A 26 1.53 -3.47 5.16
C LEU A 26 0.61 -4.04 6.24
N ALA A 27 -0.70 -4.08 5.98
CA ALA A 27 -1.68 -4.63 6.92
C ALA A 27 -1.43 -6.11 7.29
N SER A 28 -0.78 -6.87 6.41
CA SER A 28 -0.43 -8.28 6.65
C SER A 28 0.99 -8.48 7.20
N PHE A 29 1.77 -7.42 7.38
CA PHE A 29 3.21 -7.49 7.71
C PHE A 29 3.51 -8.33 8.95
N GLU A 30 2.86 -8.07 10.09
CA GLU A 30 3.14 -8.78 11.34
C GLU A 30 2.72 -10.26 11.26
N ALA A 31 1.56 -10.53 10.65
CA ALA A 31 1.08 -11.89 10.45
C ALA A 31 2.02 -12.68 9.53
N LEU A 32 2.43 -12.09 8.41
CA LEU A 32 3.36 -12.70 7.47
C LEU A 32 4.74 -12.93 8.12
N ARG A 33 5.25 -11.96 8.87
CA ARG A 33 6.51 -12.11 9.60
C ARG A 33 6.48 -13.28 10.58
N ALA A 34 5.39 -13.42 11.34
CA ALA A 34 5.20 -14.55 12.27
C ALA A 34 5.10 -15.89 11.52
N GLN A 35 4.35 -15.91 10.42
CA GLN A 35 4.20 -17.10 9.56
C GLN A 35 5.56 -17.53 8.97
N LEU A 36 6.34 -16.60 8.43
CA LEU A 36 7.66 -16.91 7.86
C LEU A 36 8.63 -17.46 8.91
N ARG A 37 8.58 -16.98 10.15
CA ARG A 37 9.37 -17.56 11.25
C ARG A 37 9.02 -19.02 11.51
N GLN A 38 7.75 -19.40 11.40
CA GLN A 38 7.29 -20.78 11.57
C GLN A 38 7.63 -21.65 10.35
N GLN A 39 7.44 -21.14 9.15
CA GLN A 39 7.69 -21.87 7.89
C GLN A 39 9.18 -22.06 7.62
N HIS A 40 10.03 -21.14 8.07
CA HIS A 40 11.47 -21.13 7.84
C HIS A 40 12.30 -21.23 9.13
N PRO A 41 12.10 -22.27 9.97
CA PRO A 41 12.75 -22.37 11.28
C PRO A 41 14.28 -22.49 11.20
N LYS A 42 14.81 -22.89 10.04
CA LYS A 42 16.25 -23.00 9.79
C LYS A 42 16.86 -21.71 9.22
N ALA A 43 16.05 -20.74 8.83
CA ALA A 43 16.54 -19.45 8.37
C ALA A 43 17.02 -18.61 9.55
N ARG A 44 18.27 -18.15 9.49
CA ARG A 44 18.84 -17.30 10.57
C ARG A 44 18.32 -15.87 10.52
N HIS A 45 17.98 -15.38 9.32
CA HIS A 45 17.62 -14.00 9.08
C HIS A 45 16.34 -13.93 8.28
N ILE A 46 15.39 -13.14 8.75
CA ILE A 46 14.21 -12.69 8.02
C ILE A 46 14.25 -11.17 8.06
N VAL A 47 15.01 -10.62 7.15
CA VAL A 47 15.18 -9.18 6.96
C VAL A 47 13.89 -8.57 6.47
N TRP A 48 13.58 -7.35 6.91
CA TRP A 48 12.36 -6.69 6.45
C TRP A 48 12.53 -5.18 6.32
N ALA A 49 11.69 -4.58 5.49
CA ALA A 49 11.51 -3.16 5.39
C ALA A 49 10.05 -2.85 5.02
N TYR A 50 9.54 -1.70 5.46
CA TYR A 50 8.23 -1.23 5.04
C TYR A 50 8.19 0.29 4.86
N ARG A 51 7.18 0.73 4.09
CA ARG A 51 6.78 2.12 3.94
C ARG A 51 5.28 2.22 4.20
N ALA A 52 4.90 3.15 5.05
CA ALA A 52 3.53 3.41 5.48
C ALA A 52 3.17 4.87 5.26
N LEU A 53 1.90 5.13 4.99
CA LEU A 53 1.34 6.46 5.17
C LEU A 53 0.88 6.58 6.63
N GLY A 54 1.45 7.52 7.37
CA GLY A 54 1.09 7.80 8.75
C GLY A 54 -0.21 8.60 8.88
N GLU A 55 -0.65 8.79 10.11
CA GLU A 55 -1.90 9.49 10.45
C GLU A 55 -1.96 10.94 9.92
N PHE A 56 -0.82 11.62 9.89
CA PHE A 56 -0.70 12.99 9.38
C PHE A 56 -0.15 13.03 7.94
N GLU A 57 -0.39 11.97 7.16
CA GLU A 57 0.03 11.83 5.76
C GLU A 57 1.56 11.84 5.53
N GLN A 58 2.35 11.76 6.61
CA GLN A 58 3.79 11.60 6.52
C GLN A 58 4.15 10.17 6.11
N ILE A 59 5.22 10.03 5.35
CA ILE A 59 5.77 8.71 5.04
C ILE A 59 6.55 8.21 6.26
N VAL A 60 6.10 7.10 6.83
CA VAL A 60 6.77 6.37 7.91
C VAL A 60 7.50 5.17 7.31
N GLU A 61 8.76 5.05 7.59
CA GLU A 61 9.63 4.01 7.07
C GLU A 61 10.36 3.31 8.21
N ASN A 62 10.48 1.99 8.09
CA ASN A 62 11.28 1.22 9.04
C ASN A 62 11.89 0.01 8.35
N SER A 63 12.99 -0.50 8.92
CA SER A 63 13.67 -1.71 8.42
C SER A 63 14.48 -2.39 9.50
N SER A 64 14.76 -3.67 9.33
CA SER A 64 15.61 -4.47 10.21
C SER A 64 16.54 -5.37 9.41
N ASP A 65 17.80 -5.38 9.80
CA ASP A 65 18.79 -6.32 9.28
C ASP A 65 18.63 -7.74 9.88
N ASP A 66 17.83 -7.91 10.93
CA ASP A 66 17.54 -9.18 11.60
C ASP A 66 18.80 -10.02 11.88
N GLY A 67 19.86 -9.38 12.38
CA GLY A 67 21.14 -10.01 12.72
C GLY A 67 22.15 -10.10 11.56
N GLU A 68 21.84 -9.66 10.37
CA GLU A 68 22.86 -9.37 9.36
C GLU A 68 23.74 -8.16 9.78
N PRO A 69 24.91 -7.96 9.20
CA PRO A 69 25.71 -6.77 9.48
C PRO A 69 24.93 -5.47 9.26
N LYS A 70 25.13 -4.50 10.15
CA LYS A 70 24.37 -3.24 10.17
C LYS A 70 24.28 -2.57 8.80
N SER A 71 23.06 -2.24 8.40
CA SER A 71 22.71 -1.54 7.14
C SER A 71 23.06 -2.30 5.85
N THR A 72 23.28 -3.62 5.93
CA THR A 72 23.62 -4.42 4.74
C THR A 72 22.42 -5.16 4.16
N ALA A 73 21.27 -5.15 4.83
CA ALA A 73 20.11 -5.94 4.45
C ALA A 73 18.80 -5.12 4.48
N GLY A 74 18.41 -4.59 5.62
CA GLY A 74 17.15 -3.85 5.78
C GLY A 74 17.12 -2.55 4.99
N ALA A 75 18.19 -1.76 5.05
CA ALA A 75 18.29 -0.50 4.31
C ALA A 75 18.26 -0.70 2.77
N PRO A 76 18.95 -1.67 2.16
CA PRO A 76 18.79 -2.01 0.75
C PRO A 76 17.36 -2.40 0.36
N CYS A 77 16.67 -3.17 1.20
CA CYS A 77 15.25 -3.51 0.98
C CYS A 77 14.35 -2.27 1.00
N LEU A 78 14.57 -1.37 1.97
CA LEU A 78 13.83 -0.11 2.04
C LEU A 78 14.07 0.77 0.80
N ASN A 79 15.31 0.85 0.34
CA ASN A 79 15.65 1.61 -0.87
C ASN A 79 14.97 1.03 -2.13
N ALA A 80 14.78 -0.29 -2.21
CA ALA A 80 14.02 -0.89 -3.30
C ALA A 80 12.54 -0.42 -3.29
N LEU A 81 11.89 -0.37 -2.12
CA LEU A 81 10.52 0.16 -1.99
C LEU A 81 10.44 1.65 -2.38
N ARG A 82 11.45 2.45 -1.98
CA ARG A 82 11.53 3.89 -2.33
C ARG A 82 11.67 4.08 -3.84
N GLY A 83 12.50 3.27 -4.50
CA GLY A 83 12.81 3.38 -5.93
C GLY A 83 11.58 3.31 -6.83
N VAL A 84 10.54 2.60 -6.41
CA VAL A 84 9.26 2.48 -7.15
C VAL A 84 8.11 3.20 -6.45
N SER A 85 8.41 4.04 -5.47
CA SER A 85 7.42 4.82 -4.70
C SER A 85 6.29 3.97 -4.11
N LEU A 86 6.60 2.74 -3.66
CA LEU A 86 5.64 1.89 -2.96
C LEU A 86 5.30 2.49 -1.60
N ILE A 87 4.01 2.44 -1.25
CA ILE A 87 3.48 2.90 0.03
C ILE A 87 2.50 1.86 0.56
N ASN A 88 2.30 1.81 1.88
CA ASN A 88 1.49 0.81 2.56
C ASN A 88 1.87 -0.63 2.17
N ALA A 89 3.16 -0.85 2.00
CA ALA A 89 3.76 -2.09 1.55
C ALA A 89 4.97 -2.48 2.42
N ALA A 90 5.18 -3.78 2.58
CA ALA A 90 6.32 -4.36 3.26
C ALA A 90 7.02 -5.38 2.36
N VAL A 91 8.34 -5.46 2.47
CA VAL A 91 9.15 -6.52 1.88
C VAL A 91 9.86 -7.29 3.00
N LEU A 92 9.78 -8.63 2.95
CA LEU A 92 10.48 -9.52 3.87
C LEU A 92 11.37 -10.44 3.05
N VAL A 93 12.61 -10.65 3.48
CA VAL A 93 13.55 -11.52 2.76
C VAL A 93 14.10 -12.58 3.71
N VAL A 94 13.72 -13.81 3.44
CA VAL A 94 14.24 -15.00 4.13
C VAL A 94 15.56 -15.41 3.48
N ARG A 95 16.61 -15.56 4.26
CA ARG A 95 17.91 -16.00 3.76
C ARG A 95 18.35 -17.33 4.35
N TYR A 96 18.81 -18.21 3.47
CA TYR A 96 19.57 -19.41 3.82
C TYR A 96 21.02 -19.25 3.38
N PHE A 97 21.95 -19.41 4.32
CA PHE A 97 23.38 -19.32 4.03
C PHE A 97 23.88 -20.53 3.25
N GLY A 98 24.54 -20.32 2.13
CA GLY A 98 25.05 -21.35 1.22
C GLY A 98 26.51 -21.75 1.45
N GLY A 99 27.11 -21.42 2.59
CA GLY A 99 28.51 -21.77 2.89
C GLY A 99 29.53 -20.78 2.37
N ILE A 100 29.19 -19.86 1.48
CA ILE A 100 30.11 -18.85 0.91
C ILE A 100 29.74 -17.47 1.44
N LYS A 101 30.67 -16.82 2.15
CA LYS A 101 30.47 -15.43 2.63
C LYS A 101 30.38 -14.45 1.47
N LEU A 102 29.33 -13.64 1.46
CA LEU A 102 29.10 -12.62 0.42
C LEU A 102 29.92 -11.35 0.65
N GLY A 103 30.30 -11.07 1.90
CA GLY A 103 30.84 -9.79 2.34
C GLY A 103 29.76 -8.70 2.41
N THR A 104 30.05 -7.56 3.04
CA THR A 104 29.07 -6.49 3.25
C THR A 104 28.50 -5.94 1.94
N GLY A 105 29.34 -5.61 0.96
CA GLY A 105 28.90 -5.16 -0.36
C GLY A 105 28.14 -6.23 -1.16
N GLY A 106 28.46 -7.52 -0.94
CA GLY A 106 27.73 -8.64 -1.53
C GLY A 106 26.33 -8.79 -0.92
N LEU A 107 26.20 -8.61 0.39
CA LEU A 107 24.91 -8.62 1.09
C LEU A 107 24.00 -7.48 0.62
N VAL A 108 24.53 -6.26 0.55
CA VAL A 108 23.77 -5.09 0.06
C VAL A 108 23.17 -5.39 -1.32
N ARG A 109 23.98 -5.88 -2.26
CA ARG A 109 23.50 -6.22 -3.61
C ARG A 109 22.49 -7.37 -3.62
N ALA A 110 22.72 -8.40 -2.81
CA ALA A 110 21.84 -9.56 -2.73
C ALA A 110 20.46 -9.21 -2.18
N TYR A 111 20.38 -8.45 -1.10
CA TYR A 111 19.10 -8.02 -0.52
C TYR A 111 18.37 -7.03 -1.43
N ALA A 112 19.08 -6.06 -2.03
CA ALA A 112 18.49 -5.13 -2.98
C ALA A 112 17.93 -5.88 -4.21
N SER A 113 18.69 -6.80 -4.80
CA SER A 113 18.23 -7.56 -5.97
C SER A 113 17.07 -8.50 -5.63
N SER A 114 17.04 -9.08 -4.42
CA SER A 114 15.92 -9.93 -3.99
C SER A 114 14.63 -9.14 -3.81
N ALA A 115 14.71 -7.97 -3.17
CA ALA A 115 13.56 -7.08 -3.02
C ALA A 115 13.06 -6.58 -4.38
N ASN A 116 13.96 -6.15 -5.27
CA ASN A 116 13.59 -5.73 -6.63
C ASN A 116 12.95 -6.86 -7.43
N LEU A 117 13.44 -8.09 -7.34
CA LEU A 117 12.84 -9.25 -8.02
C LEU A 117 11.38 -9.47 -7.59
N ALA A 118 11.07 -9.36 -6.29
CA ALA A 118 9.69 -9.46 -5.81
C ALA A 118 8.82 -8.29 -6.34
N ILE A 119 9.37 -7.07 -6.38
CA ILE A 119 8.69 -5.88 -6.93
C ILE A 119 8.43 -6.05 -8.44
N GLU A 120 9.41 -6.50 -9.21
CA GLU A 120 9.28 -6.76 -10.64
C GLU A 120 8.26 -7.87 -10.94
N THR A 121 8.26 -8.93 -10.12
CA THR A 121 7.25 -10.00 -10.20
C THR A 121 5.85 -9.46 -9.90
N ALA A 122 5.71 -8.61 -8.89
CA ALA A 122 4.44 -7.96 -8.58
C ALA A 122 3.97 -7.03 -9.72
N ALA A 123 4.88 -6.25 -10.30
CA ALA A 123 4.56 -5.38 -11.44
C ALA A 123 4.12 -6.19 -12.66
N SER A 124 4.85 -7.24 -13.02
CA SER A 124 4.57 -8.10 -14.18
C SER A 124 3.25 -8.88 -14.03
N SER A 125 2.86 -9.22 -12.79
CA SER A 125 1.60 -9.90 -12.51
C SER A 125 0.40 -8.96 -12.35
N GLY A 126 0.59 -7.64 -12.51
CA GLY A 126 -0.47 -6.64 -12.29
C GLY A 126 -0.91 -6.51 -10.83
N ALA A 127 -0.06 -6.92 -9.87
CA ALA A 127 -0.39 -6.85 -8.44
C ALA A 127 -0.13 -5.46 -7.83
N LEU A 128 0.60 -4.59 -8.54
CA LEU A 128 0.81 -3.21 -8.12
C LEU A 128 -0.30 -2.32 -8.68
N THR A 129 -0.94 -1.56 -7.81
CA THR A 129 -1.99 -0.60 -8.14
C THR A 129 -1.54 0.83 -7.82
N ASP A 130 -2.17 1.81 -8.45
CA ASP A 130 -1.93 3.20 -8.10
C ASP A 130 -2.58 3.52 -6.75
N PHE A 131 -1.81 4.14 -5.87
CA PHE A 131 -2.28 4.61 -4.58
C PHE A 131 -2.61 6.10 -4.66
N PHE A 132 -3.85 6.42 -4.35
CA PHE A 132 -4.35 7.79 -4.21
C PHE A 132 -4.81 8.01 -2.78
N LEU A 133 -4.36 9.11 -2.19
CA LEU A 133 -4.88 9.53 -0.89
C LEU A 133 -6.34 9.91 -1.06
N LYS A 134 -7.22 9.23 -0.33
CA LYS A 134 -8.65 9.54 -0.28
C LYS A 134 -8.99 10.27 0.99
N ARG A 135 -9.90 11.23 0.89
CA ARG A 135 -10.38 12.03 2.03
C ARG A 135 -11.90 12.00 2.10
N ARG A 136 -12.38 11.97 3.32
CA ARG A 136 -13.81 11.94 3.59
C ARG A 136 -14.46 13.26 3.17
N CYS A 137 -15.58 13.14 2.47
CA CYS A 137 -16.49 14.21 2.12
C CYS A 137 -17.87 13.86 2.68
N ALA A 138 -18.56 14.82 3.29
CA ALA A 138 -19.93 14.65 3.74
C ALA A 138 -20.81 15.76 3.16
N PHE A 139 -21.99 15.40 2.67
CA PHE A 139 -22.91 16.33 2.04
C PHE A 139 -24.36 15.89 2.21
N PHE A 140 -25.26 16.86 2.28
CA PHE A 140 -26.71 16.65 2.35
C PHE A 140 -27.34 16.86 0.96
N VAL A 141 -28.30 15.99 0.63
CA VAL A 141 -29.04 16.03 -0.64
C VAL A 141 -30.54 15.90 -0.35
N PRO A 142 -31.38 16.86 -0.78
CA PRO A 142 -32.87 16.76 -0.68
C PRO A 142 -33.39 15.54 -1.43
N PHE A 143 -34.53 14.99 -1.01
CA PHE A 143 -35.13 13.79 -1.62
C PHE A 143 -35.27 13.86 -3.15
N ALA A 144 -35.62 15.05 -3.70
CA ALA A 144 -35.77 15.24 -5.14
C ALA A 144 -34.49 14.94 -5.95
N ALA A 145 -33.31 14.99 -5.33
CA ALA A 145 -32.01 14.76 -5.99
C ALA A 145 -31.33 13.47 -5.57
N VAL A 146 -31.75 12.80 -4.49
CA VAL A 146 -31.10 11.60 -3.93
C VAL A 146 -30.83 10.56 -5.00
N ALA A 147 -31.84 10.17 -5.79
CA ALA A 147 -31.68 9.14 -6.80
C ALA A 147 -30.61 9.47 -7.86
N LYS A 148 -30.44 10.75 -8.21
CA LYS A 148 -29.42 11.19 -9.16
C LYS A 148 -28.01 11.09 -8.55
N PHE A 149 -27.86 11.46 -7.28
CA PHE A 149 -26.57 11.35 -6.56
C PHE A 149 -26.18 9.89 -6.33
N GLU A 150 -27.11 9.04 -5.89
CA GLU A 150 -26.84 7.60 -5.77
C GLU A 150 -26.42 6.96 -7.10
N HIS A 151 -27.15 7.30 -8.17
CA HIS A 151 -26.80 6.80 -9.51
C HIS A 151 -25.38 7.24 -9.92
N PHE A 152 -25.04 8.52 -9.72
CA PHE A 152 -23.71 9.02 -10.03
C PHE A 152 -22.63 8.32 -9.22
N LEU A 153 -22.79 8.22 -7.90
CA LEU A 153 -21.82 7.57 -7.02
C LEU A 153 -21.60 6.10 -7.38
N LYS A 154 -22.71 5.35 -7.61
CA LYS A 154 -22.65 3.95 -8.03
C LYS A 154 -22.01 3.77 -9.40
N LYS A 155 -22.39 4.60 -10.38
CA LYS A 155 -21.83 4.54 -11.74
C LYS A 155 -20.34 4.89 -11.77
N SER A 156 -19.91 5.79 -10.90
CA SER A 156 -18.50 6.17 -10.77
C SER A 156 -17.67 5.20 -9.89
N GLY A 157 -18.30 4.18 -9.31
CA GLY A 157 -17.63 3.20 -8.45
C GLY A 157 -17.23 3.73 -7.07
N PHE A 158 -17.82 4.85 -6.63
CA PHE A 158 -17.53 5.40 -5.31
C PHE A 158 -18.24 4.61 -4.22
N VAL A 159 -17.49 4.28 -3.16
CA VAL A 159 -18.05 3.71 -1.94
C VAL A 159 -18.61 4.85 -1.11
N TYR A 160 -19.85 4.73 -0.65
CA TYR A 160 -20.51 5.75 0.14
C TYR A 160 -21.46 5.12 1.18
N GLU A 161 -21.73 5.90 2.21
CA GLU A 161 -22.78 5.65 3.20
C GLU A 161 -23.85 6.72 3.03
N ALA A 162 -25.12 6.37 3.27
CA ALA A 162 -26.22 7.31 3.23
C ALA A 162 -27.11 7.13 4.47
N SER A 163 -27.48 8.23 5.12
CA SER A 163 -28.41 8.27 6.25
C SER A 163 -29.59 9.16 5.87
N PHE A 164 -30.81 8.60 5.94
CA PHE A 164 -32.04 9.29 5.55
C PHE A 164 -32.66 10.03 6.71
N GLY A 165 -32.94 11.31 6.53
CA GLY A 165 -33.63 12.18 7.48
C GLY A 165 -35.01 12.65 6.95
N ALA A 166 -35.61 13.62 7.62
CA ALA A 166 -36.94 14.12 7.27
C ALA A 166 -37.00 14.92 5.94
N ALA A 167 -35.90 15.54 5.51
CA ALA A 167 -35.85 16.44 4.36
C ALA A 167 -35.00 15.90 3.19
N GLY A 168 -34.25 14.82 3.38
CA GLY A 168 -33.34 14.29 2.39
C GLY A 168 -32.41 13.24 3.00
N ALA A 169 -31.24 13.06 2.41
CA ALA A 169 -30.21 12.14 2.87
C ALA A 169 -28.86 12.85 3.07
N GLU A 170 -28.15 12.44 4.11
CA GLU A 170 -26.74 12.77 4.32
C GLU A 170 -25.89 11.65 3.75
N PHE A 171 -24.97 12.01 2.88
CA PHE A 171 -24.02 11.11 2.27
C PHE A 171 -22.62 11.33 2.87
N SER A 172 -21.89 10.24 3.02
CA SER A 172 -20.46 10.25 3.34
C SER A 172 -19.73 9.37 2.34
N ALA A 173 -18.72 9.91 1.66
CA ALA A 173 -17.90 9.19 0.69
C ALA A 173 -16.45 9.64 0.81
N GLU A 174 -15.53 8.79 0.32
CA GLU A 174 -14.10 9.12 0.27
C GLU A 174 -13.68 9.33 -1.18
N PHE A 175 -13.02 10.45 -1.44
CA PHE A 175 -12.54 10.85 -2.75
C PHE A 175 -11.05 11.13 -2.74
N SER A 176 -10.36 10.76 -3.82
CA SER A 176 -9.09 11.38 -4.18
C SER A 176 -9.33 12.82 -4.68
N ALA A 177 -8.28 13.61 -4.83
CA ALA A 177 -8.41 14.98 -5.35
C ALA A 177 -9.10 15.00 -6.73
N GLU A 178 -8.71 14.12 -7.66
CA GLU A 178 -9.31 14.01 -8.99
C GLU A 178 -10.77 13.55 -8.94
N GLU A 179 -11.08 12.55 -8.10
CA GLU A 179 -12.45 12.05 -7.90
C GLU A 179 -13.35 13.14 -7.31
N PHE A 180 -12.81 13.96 -6.39
CA PHE A 180 -13.56 15.06 -5.78
C PHE A 180 -13.90 16.16 -6.79
N GLU A 181 -12.96 16.54 -7.67
CA GLU A 181 -13.24 17.50 -8.74
C GLU A 181 -14.33 16.98 -9.71
N LYS A 182 -14.33 15.71 -10.06
CA LYS A 182 -15.41 15.07 -10.84
C LYS A 182 -16.74 15.12 -10.12
N PHE A 183 -16.76 14.81 -8.83
CA PHE A 183 -17.95 14.89 -7.98
C PHE A 183 -18.47 16.33 -7.91
N LYS A 184 -17.58 17.30 -7.69
CA LYS A 184 -17.92 18.73 -7.59
C LYS A 184 -18.55 19.24 -8.88
N GLY A 185 -17.97 18.92 -10.04
CA GLY A 185 -18.54 19.28 -11.35
C GLY A 185 -19.95 18.70 -11.56
N PHE A 186 -20.21 17.48 -11.11
CA PHE A 186 -21.55 16.87 -11.13
C PHE A 186 -22.51 17.58 -10.15
N ALA A 187 -22.04 17.87 -8.94
CA ALA A 187 -22.84 18.51 -7.89
C ALA A 187 -23.23 19.94 -8.29
N ASP A 188 -22.31 20.72 -8.85
CA ASP A 188 -22.53 22.08 -9.32
C ASP A 188 -23.55 22.13 -10.47
N ALA A 189 -23.53 21.14 -11.37
CA ALA A 189 -24.50 21.03 -12.46
C ALA A 189 -25.94 20.75 -11.98
N LEU A 190 -26.11 20.24 -10.75
CA LEU A 190 -27.39 19.96 -10.12
C LEU A 190 -27.77 20.97 -9.03
N ALA A 191 -26.93 22.00 -8.78
CA ALA A 191 -27.20 23.02 -7.78
C ALA A 191 -28.54 23.75 -8.06
N PRO A 192 -29.32 24.13 -7.02
CA PRO A 192 -28.93 24.40 -5.64
C PRO A 192 -29.26 23.29 -4.63
N ALA A 193 -29.33 22.04 -5.06
CA ALA A 193 -29.87 20.96 -4.25
C ALA A 193 -28.87 20.29 -3.27
N LEU A 194 -27.58 20.66 -3.28
CA LEU A 194 -26.55 20.07 -2.40
C LEU A 194 -26.08 21.06 -1.35
N LYS A 195 -25.96 20.58 -0.11
CA LYS A 195 -25.28 21.32 0.96
C LYS A 195 -24.06 20.52 1.43
N MET A 196 -22.86 21.06 1.21
CA MET A 196 -21.64 20.47 1.77
C MET A 196 -21.66 20.58 3.30
N LEU A 197 -21.45 19.47 3.97
CA LEU A 197 -21.33 19.37 5.43
C LEU A 197 -19.86 19.30 5.86
N HIS A 198 -19.06 18.59 5.07
CA HIS A 198 -17.61 18.50 5.23
C HIS A 198 -16.96 18.41 3.86
N GLU A 199 -16.16 19.41 3.52
CA GLU A 199 -15.39 19.47 2.27
C GLU A 199 -13.97 18.96 2.53
N PRO A 200 -13.46 18.00 1.73
CA PRO A 200 -12.09 17.53 1.87
C PRO A 200 -11.09 18.62 1.44
N LYS A 201 -9.98 18.71 2.17
CA LYS A 201 -8.84 19.59 1.83
C LYS A 201 -7.71 18.71 1.29
N PHE A 202 -7.35 18.88 0.03
CA PHE A 202 -6.26 18.15 -0.62
C PHE A 202 -4.99 18.97 -0.69
#